data_a7cc22343e36d88b664db8dedbf2e61b
#
_entry.id   a7cc22343e36d88b664db8dedbf2e61b
#
_cell.length_a   1.000
_cell.length_b   1.000
_cell.length_c   1.000
_cell.angle_alpha   90.00
_cell.angle_beta   90.00
_cell.angle_gamma   90.00
#
_symmetry.space_group_name_H-M   'P 1'
#
loop_
_entity.id
_entity.type
_entity.pdbx_description
1 polymer ?
#
loop_
_entity_poly.entity_id
_entity_poly.type
_entity_poly.pdbx_seq_one_letter_code
_entity_poly.pdbx_strand_id
1 'polypeptide(L)'
;MASIFARRAYAHVALARATSPASFTGHLALRRSLATKAPPFPTTQNCPSPTCPCAATPELPEGLEIDHKTQLNGLISNYAQQVLICTGKDDWPSKIEEDTSDDNLAADLRELVGRGGAYSDPHHNISALNASFPSSVPKLRSELQITSAYLLPDFKYVPFLPRVSFDSVEALVKGYLLPEKLHSAHDGMSPIHKDRLLRKPAYQNLLWGVRDVDDILVLICGHGGRDKRCGIYGPLLRTEFEARLPEFEVEVLLGPVEADVSDSLPSLAGTASGHSHSARVGLISHIGGHKFAGNVIIYLPPSLKTKQGERHALAGYGIWYGRVEPRHVEGIVAETILKGTVISELFRGAIKQGGKILRL
;
A
#
# COMPACT_ATOMS: atom_id res chain seq x y z
N MET A 1 -66.70 20.15 -32.77
CA MET A 1 -66.94 21.50 -33.32
C MET A 1 -65.60 22.11 -33.70
N ALA A 2 -65.30 22.10 -34.95
CA ALA A 2 -64.88 23.17 -35.87
C ALA A 2 -63.56 23.85 -35.42
N SER A 3 -62.45 23.52 -36.04
CA SER A 3 -61.93 24.05 -37.33
C SER A 3 -61.65 25.54 -37.30
N ILE A 4 -60.41 25.95 -37.56
CA ILE A 4 -60.06 26.92 -38.60
C ILE A 4 -58.55 26.85 -38.90
N PHE A 5 -58.28 26.61 -40.19
CA PHE A 5 -56.98 26.71 -40.90
C PHE A 5 -56.62 28.16 -41.15
N ALA A 6 -55.34 28.50 -41.13
CA ALA A 6 -54.82 29.61 -41.90
C ALA A 6 -53.46 29.27 -42.50
N ARG A 7 -53.47 28.99 -43.79
CA ARG A 7 -52.26 28.97 -44.68
C ARG A 7 -51.81 30.40 -44.94
N ARG A 8 -50.52 30.66 -44.95
CA ARG A 8 -49.96 31.77 -45.70
C ARG A 8 -48.73 31.35 -46.52
N ALA A 9 -48.73 31.91 -47.70
CA ALA A 9 -47.99 31.49 -48.87
C ALA A 9 -46.56 32.00 -48.98
N TYR A 10 -45.86 31.34 -49.86
CA TYR A 10 -44.49 31.54 -50.35
C TYR A 10 -44.18 32.96 -50.84
N ALA A 11 -42.95 33.41 -50.67
CA ALA A 11 -42.26 34.34 -51.53
C ALA A 11 -40.83 33.85 -51.80
N HIS A 12 -40.59 33.42 -53.06
CA HIS A 12 -39.24 33.16 -53.57
C HIS A 12 -38.55 34.48 -53.86
N VAL A 13 -37.33 34.64 -53.29
CA VAL A 13 -36.40 35.62 -53.79
C VAL A 13 -35.11 34.87 -54.15
N ALA A 14 -34.84 34.86 -55.48
CA ALA A 14 -33.57 34.41 -56.04
C ALA A 14 -32.54 35.56 -55.90
N LEU A 15 -31.41 35.25 -55.29
CA LEU A 15 -30.24 36.15 -55.37
C LEU A 15 -28.99 35.40 -55.82
N ALA A 16 -28.28 36.08 -56.69
CA ALA A 16 -27.21 35.69 -57.55
C ALA A 16 -25.96 35.11 -56.81
N ARG A 17 -25.35 34.19 -57.51
CA ARG A 17 -24.00 33.69 -57.20
C ARG A 17 -22.94 34.77 -57.38
N ALA A 18 -22.18 35.06 -56.34
CA ALA A 18 -20.89 35.70 -56.45
C ALA A 18 -19.83 34.67 -56.10
N THR A 19 -19.00 34.34 -57.07
CA THR A 19 -17.80 33.49 -56.93
C THR A 19 -16.67 34.34 -56.33
N SER A 20 -16.18 33.96 -55.18
CA SER A 20 -14.93 34.49 -54.61
C SER A 20 -13.92 33.37 -54.43
N PRO A 21 -12.61 33.63 -54.65
CA PRO A 21 -11.59 32.58 -54.71
C PRO A 21 -11.26 32.06 -53.30
N ALA A 22 -11.08 30.73 -53.25
CA ALA A 22 -10.67 30.02 -52.05
C ALA A 22 -9.24 30.40 -51.65
N SER A 23 -9.11 31.10 -50.54
CA SER A 23 -7.85 31.23 -49.82
C SER A 23 -7.62 29.95 -49.02
N PHE A 24 -6.62 29.16 -49.41
CA PHE A 24 -6.10 28.05 -48.64
C PHE A 24 -5.36 28.58 -47.42
N THR A 25 -6.08 28.75 -46.30
CA THR A 25 -5.42 28.89 -44.99
C THR A 25 -5.09 27.50 -44.47
N GLY A 26 -3.80 27.14 -44.56
CA GLY A 26 -3.28 25.92 -43.95
C GLY A 26 -3.51 25.97 -42.44
N HIS A 27 -4.41 25.13 -41.94
CA HIS A 27 -4.49 24.85 -40.51
C HIS A 27 -3.22 24.10 -40.08
N LEU A 28 -2.25 24.85 -39.56
CA LEU A 28 -1.20 24.25 -38.71
C LEU A 28 -1.93 23.63 -37.50
N ALA A 29 -2.18 22.32 -37.56
CA ALA A 29 -2.57 21.54 -36.41
C ALA A 29 -1.41 21.65 -35.42
N LEU A 30 -1.54 22.51 -34.42
CA LEU A 30 -0.72 22.48 -33.21
C LEU A 30 -0.88 21.07 -32.63
N ARG A 31 0.04 20.17 -32.91
CA ARG A 31 0.24 18.95 -32.12
C ARG A 31 0.57 19.44 -30.70
N ARG A 32 -0.43 19.47 -29.82
CA ARG A 32 -0.18 19.52 -28.38
C ARG A 32 0.67 18.30 -28.08
N SER A 33 1.97 18.51 -27.95
CA SER A 33 2.86 17.57 -27.31
C SER A 33 2.29 17.39 -25.91
N LEU A 34 1.69 16.23 -25.64
CA LEU A 34 1.42 15.80 -24.29
C LEU A 34 2.79 15.67 -23.64
N ALA A 35 3.23 16.72 -22.97
CA ALA A 35 4.41 16.66 -22.12
C ALA A 35 4.13 15.53 -21.11
N THR A 36 4.73 14.37 -21.33
CA THR A 36 4.68 13.27 -20.37
C THR A 36 5.32 13.81 -19.09
N LYS A 37 4.50 13.95 -18.07
CA LYS A 37 4.98 14.42 -16.78
C LYS A 37 6.06 13.45 -16.32
N ALA A 38 7.23 13.97 -15.97
CA ALA A 38 8.33 13.15 -15.48
C ALA A 38 7.86 12.26 -14.31
N PRO A 39 8.32 11.01 -14.23
CA PRO A 39 8.00 10.13 -13.10
C PRO A 39 8.30 10.81 -11.77
N PRO A 40 7.50 10.57 -10.71
CA PRO A 40 7.67 11.22 -9.41
C PRO A 40 8.91 10.73 -8.63
N PHE A 41 9.62 9.75 -9.16
CA PHE A 41 10.82 9.12 -8.61
C PHE A 41 11.67 8.52 -9.74
N PRO A 42 12.97 8.20 -9.50
CA PRO A 42 13.82 7.52 -10.48
C PRO A 42 13.23 6.18 -10.93
N THR A 43 13.34 5.85 -12.21
CA THR A 43 12.82 4.59 -12.77
C THR A 43 13.84 3.93 -13.70
N THR A 44 13.85 2.59 -13.72
CA THR A 44 14.46 1.77 -14.77
C THR A 44 13.38 0.97 -15.46
N GLN A 45 13.55 0.67 -16.75
CA GLN A 45 12.52 -0.04 -17.52
C GLN A 45 12.43 -1.50 -17.09
N ASN A 46 13.56 -2.20 -17.07
CA ASN A 46 13.65 -3.64 -16.84
C ASN A 46 14.38 -3.93 -15.53
N CYS A 47 14.06 -5.06 -14.92
CA CYS A 47 14.83 -5.60 -13.82
C CYS A 47 16.18 -6.08 -14.31
N PRO A 48 17.31 -5.74 -13.67
CA PRO A 48 18.61 -6.30 -14.01
C PRO A 48 18.57 -7.84 -13.96
N SER A 49 19.32 -8.48 -14.85
CA SER A 49 19.51 -9.92 -14.80
C SER A 49 20.25 -10.31 -13.52
N PRO A 50 19.86 -11.38 -12.84
CA PRO A 50 20.53 -11.81 -11.61
C PRO A 50 21.98 -12.27 -11.92
N THR A 51 22.87 -12.00 -10.99
CA THR A 51 24.28 -12.41 -11.04
C THR A 51 24.56 -13.64 -10.18
N CYS A 52 23.60 -14.00 -9.34
CA CYS A 52 23.64 -15.15 -8.43
C CYS A 52 22.75 -16.31 -8.91
N PRO A 53 22.96 -17.55 -8.43
CA PRO A 53 22.02 -18.64 -8.64
C PRO A 53 20.73 -18.34 -7.83
N CYS A 54 19.64 -18.09 -8.54
CA CYS A 54 18.32 -17.88 -7.93
C CYS A 54 17.55 -19.19 -7.91
N ALA A 55 16.57 -19.30 -7.00
CA ALA A 55 15.62 -20.41 -7.04
C ALA A 55 14.88 -20.44 -8.39
N ALA A 56 14.55 -21.65 -8.85
CA ALA A 56 13.78 -21.79 -10.08
C ALA A 56 12.35 -21.22 -9.90
N THR A 57 11.82 -20.59 -10.93
CA THR A 57 10.41 -20.20 -10.95
C THR A 57 9.54 -21.47 -10.84
N PRO A 58 8.62 -21.54 -9.87
CA PRO A 58 7.83 -22.76 -9.65
C PRO A 58 6.80 -22.95 -10.77
N GLU A 59 6.58 -24.23 -11.12
CA GLU A 59 5.45 -24.59 -11.96
C GLU A 59 4.15 -24.41 -11.19
N LEU A 60 3.16 -23.83 -11.84
CA LEU A 60 1.83 -23.67 -11.27
C LEU A 60 0.93 -24.85 -11.65
N PRO A 61 -0.03 -25.23 -10.80
CA PRO A 61 -1.04 -26.22 -11.14
C PRO A 61 -1.82 -25.82 -12.41
N GLU A 62 -2.25 -26.83 -13.16
CA GLU A 62 -3.04 -26.64 -14.39
C GLU A 62 -4.26 -25.73 -14.14
N GLY A 63 -4.50 -24.79 -15.04
CA GLY A 63 -5.60 -23.81 -14.93
C GLY A 63 -5.33 -22.61 -14.03
N LEU A 64 -4.13 -22.49 -13.43
CA LEU A 64 -3.73 -21.34 -12.59
C LEU A 64 -2.66 -20.47 -13.27
N GLU A 65 -2.86 -20.13 -14.52
CA GLU A 65 -1.93 -19.30 -15.28
C GLU A 65 -1.78 -17.89 -14.69
N ILE A 66 -0.58 -17.31 -14.89
CA ILE A 66 -0.31 -15.92 -14.56
C ILE A 66 -0.73 -15.01 -15.72
N ASP A 67 -1.45 -13.95 -15.41
CA ASP A 67 -1.83 -12.94 -16.40
C ASP A 67 -0.61 -12.03 -16.72
N HIS A 68 0.02 -12.29 -17.84
CA HIS A 68 1.12 -11.48 -18.40
C HIS A 68 0.66 -10.38 -19.36
N LYS A 69 -0.64 -10.34 -19.74
CA LYS A 69 -1.18 -9.41 -20.76
C LYS A 69 -1.60 -8.06 -20.17
N THR A 70 -2.18 -8.06 -18.99
CA THR A 70 -2.67 -6.83 -18.35
C THR A 70 -1.51 -5.93 -17.93
N GLN A 71 -1.55 -4.64 -18.27
CA GLN A 71 -0.58 -3.68 -17.75
C GLN A 71 -0.70 -3.58 -16.23
N LEU A 72 0.44 -3.61 -15.54
CA LEU A 72 0.50 -3.56 -14.07
C LEU A 72 0.34 -2.14 -13.52
N ASN A 73 0.88 -1.13 -14.21
CA ASN A 73 0.85 0.25 -13.73
C ASN A 73 -0.57 0.75 -13.46
N GLY A 74 -0.80 1.21 -12.24
CA GLY A 74 -2.10 1.69 -11.77
C GLY A 74 -2.95 0.62 -11.06
N LEU A 75 -2.53 -0.64 -11.03
CA LEU A 75 -3.25 -1.74 -10.38
C LEU A 75 -2.89 -1.87 -8.90
N ILE A 76 -2.91 -0.77 -8.18
CA ILE A 76 -2.75 -0.69 -6.73
C ILE A 76 -4.13 -0.59 -6.05
N SER A 77 -4.29 -1.23 -4.89
CA SER A 77 -5.47 -1.04 -4.05
C SER A 77 -5.53 0.40 -3.54
N ASN A 78 -6.72 0.97 -3.50
CA ASN A 78 -6.90 2.32 -2.97
C ASN A 78 -7.12 2.26 -1.46
N TYR A 79 -6.20 2.81 -0.69
CA TYR A 79 -6.30 2.97 0.76
C TYR A 79 -5.59 4.25 1.20
N ALA A 80 -6.11 4.86 2.25
CA ALA A 80 -5.45 5.95 2.94
C ALA A 80 -4.56 5.42 4.07
N GLN A 81 -5.03 4.37 4.75
CA GLN A 81 -4.32 3.66 5.80
C GLN A 81 -4.40 2.15 5.59
N GLN A 82 -3.33 1.45 5.92
CA GLN A 82 -3.24 -0.01 5.91
C GLN A 82 -2.70 -0.48 7.26
N VAL A 83 -3.48 -1.31 7.94
CA VAL A 83 -3.11 -1.93 9.21
C VAL A 83 -2.57 -3.33 8.92
N LEU A 84 -1.30 -3.58 9.21
CA LEU A 84 -0.70 -4.91 9.13
C LEU A 84 -0.74 -5.54 10.53
N ILE A 85 -1.59 -6.52 10.72
CA ILE A 85 -1.81 -7.22 11.97
C ILE A 85 -0.75 -8.32 12.11
N CYS A 86 0.06 -8.26 13.16
CA CYS A 86 1.10 -9.24 13.45
C CYS A 86 0.48 -10.52 14.03
N THR A 87 0.28 -11.55 13.21
CA THR A 87 -0.35 -12.81 13.63
C THR A 87 0.64 -13.93 13.94
N GLY A 88 1.89 -13.82 13.46
CA GLY A 88 2.86 -14.91 13.53
C GLY A 88 2.50 -16.14 12.69
N LYS A 89 1.45 -16.06 11.86
CA LYS A 89 0.98 -17.16 10.98
C LYS A 89 1.42 -16.89 9.54
N ASP A 90 1.70 -17.91 8.77
CA ASP A 90 2.15 -17.81 7.37
C ASP A 90 1.00 -17.89 6.34
N ASP A 91 -0.19 -18.33 6.75
CA ASP A 91 -1.40 -18.38 5.92
C ASP A 91 -2.66 -18.19 6.76
N TRP A 92 -3.76 -17.86 6.10
CA TRP A 92 -5.04 -17.49 6.73
C TRP A 92 -6.21 -18.04 5.93
N PRO A 93 -7.42 -18.13 6.54
CA PRO A 93 -8.66 -18.39 5.82
C PRO A 93 -8.91 -17.36 4.73
N SER A 94 -9.61 -17.75 3.66
CA SER A 94 -9.86 -16.90 2.47
C SER A 94 -10.39 -15.50 2.78
N LYS A 95 -11.12 -15.35 3.89
CA LYS A 95 -11.62 -14.09 4.44
C LYS A 95 -11.12 -13.97 5.87
N ILE A 96 -10.12 -13.13 6.06
CA ILE A 96 -9.44 -12.97 7.35
C ILE A 96 -10.36 -12.45 8.45
N GLU A 97 -11.34 -11.65 8.09
CA GLU A 97 -12.33 -11.09 9.00
C GLU A 97 -13.41 -12.08 9.47
N GLU A 98 -13.47 -13.26 8.87
CA GLU A 98 -14.40 -14.34 9.23
C GLU A 98 -13.68 -15.48 10.01
N ASP A 99 -12.39 -15.33 10.30
CA ASP A 99 -11.62 -16.29 11.11
C ASP A 99 -12.09 -16.26 12.56
N THR A 100 -12.58 -17.41 13.04
CA THR A 100 -13.06 -17.60 14.42
C THR A 100 -12.12 -18.48 15.25
N SER A 101 -10.94 -18.80 14.70
CA SER A 101 -9.99 -19.71 15.35
C SER A 101 -9.24 -19.09 16.53
N ASP A 102 -9.16 -17.76 16.58
CA ASP A 102 -8.41 -17.01 17.57
C ASP A 102 -8.90 -15.54 17.62
N ASP A 103 -8.20 -14.67 18.36
CA ASP A 103 -8.44 -13.23 18.34
C ASP A 103 -8.38 -12.66 16.91
N ASN A 104 -9.37 -11.86 16.54
CA ASN A 104 -9.51 -11.35 15.18
C ASN A 104 -9.65 -9.83 15.13
N LEU A 105 -8.51 -9.12 15.20
CA LEU A 105 -8.47 -7.67 15.04
C LEU A 105 -8.99 -7.21 13.65
N ALA A 106 -8.88 -8.04 12.60
CA ALA A 106 -9.39 -7.69 11.29
C ALA A 106 -10.93 -7.59 11.27
N ALA A 107 -11.61 -8.47 12.03
CA ALA A 107 -13.06 -8.42 12.21
C ALA A 107 -13.50 -7.14 12.94
N ASP A 108 -12.81 -6.81 14.04
CA ASP A 108 -13.11 -5.61 14.83
C ASP A 108 -12.90 -4.32 14.02
N LEU A 109 -11.79 -4.25 13.27
CA LEU A 109 -11.54 -3.11 12.38
C LEU A 109 -12.61 -3.01 11.29
N ARG A 110 -13.06 -4.14 10.73
CA ARG A 110 -14.15 -4.15 9.75
C ARG A 110 -15.45 -3.61 10.34
N GLU A 111 -15.77 -3.95 11.59
CA GLU A 111 -16.95 -3.43 12.27
C GLU A 111 -16.90 -1.90 12.45
N LEU A 112 -15.74 -1.35 12.80
CA LEU A 112 -15.59 0.09 13.04
C LEU A 112 -15.47 0.91 11.78
N VAL A 113 -14.59 0.52 10.84
CA VAL A 113 -14.19 1.33 9.66
C VAL A 113 -14.63 0.73 8.34
N GLY A 114 -15.12 -0.50 8.33
CA GLY A 114 -15.67 -1.14 7.15
C GLY A 114 -16.99 -0.50 6.71
N ARG A 115 -17.53 -0.98 5.60
CA ARG A 115 -18.79 -0.45 5.04
C ARG A 115 -19.93 -0.57 6.06
N GLY A 116 -20.49 0.56 6.45
CA GLY A 116 -21.56 0.65 7.45
C GLY A 116 -21.07 0.77 8.89
N GLY A 117 -19.78 0.72 9.13
CA GLY A 117 -19.17 0.93 10.45
C GLY A 117 -19.29 2.38 10.92
N ALA A 118 -19.14 2.57 12.24
CA ALA A 118 -19.31 3.88 12.89
C ALA A 118 -18.38 4.97 12.37
N TYR A 119 -17.18 4.58 11.88
CA TYR A 119 -16.13 5.47 11.38
C TYR A 119 -15.86 5.24 9.88
N SER A 120 -16.80 4.64 9.16
CA SER A 120 -16.67 4.37 7.72
C SER A 120 -16.66 5.68 6.92
N ASP A 121 -15.61 5.87 6.12
CA ASP A 121 -15.48 7.01 5.21
C ASP A 121 -15.03 6.51 3.81
N PRO A 122 -15.87 6.65 2.76
CA PRO A 122 -15.51 6.21 1.41
C PRO A 122 -14.33 6.99 0.80
N HIS A 123 -14.01 8.17 1.33
CA HIS A 123 -12.89 9.00 0.89
C HIS A 123 -11.61 8.77 1.71
N HIS A 124 -11.70 7.95 2.78
CA HIS A 124 -10.58 7.59 3.64
C HIS A 124 -10.61 6.09 3.94
N ASN A 125 -10.35 5.28 2.92
CA ASN A 125 -10.41 3.82 3.04
C ASN A 125 -9.27 3.28 3.91
N ILE A 126 -9.62 2.48 4.92
CA ILE A 126 -8.70 1.78 5.82
C ILE A 126 -8.72 0.30 5.45
N SER A 127 -7.55 -0.25 5.15
CA SER A 127 -7.36 -1.67 4.80
C SER A 127 -6.72 -2.41 5.97
N ALA A 128 -7.26 -3.57 6.36
CA ALA A 128 -6.63 -4.47 7.30
C ALA A 128 -6.04 -5.67 6.56
N LEU A 129 -4.82 -6.05 6.92
CA LEU A 129 -4.11 -7.23 6.41
C LEU A 129 -3.50 -7.99 7.58
N ASN A 130 -3.54 -9.31 7.54
CA ASN A 130 -2.72 -10.15 8.40
C ASN A 130 -1.31 -10.26 7.85
N ALA A 131 -0.33 -10.31 8.74
CA ALA A 131 1.09 -10.47 8.41
C ALA A 131 1.72 -11.58 9.26
N SER A 132 2.70 -12.26 8.71
CA SER A 132 3.42 -13.34 9.39
C SER A 132 4.38 -12.85 10.47
N PHE A 133 4.53 -11.54 10.63
CA PHE A 133 5.32 -10.99 11.72
C PHE A 133 4.72 -11.40 13.07
N PRO A 134 5.55 -11.85 14.02
CA PRO A 134 5.08 -12.11 15.38
C PRO A 134 4.80 -10.81 16.11
N SER A 135 3.81 -10.84 17.00
CA SER A 135 3.53 -9.72 17.91
C SER A 135 4.65 -9.54 18.94
N SER A 136 4.90 -8.29 19.32
CA SER A 136 5.77 -7.98 20.46
C SER A 136 5.18 -8.55 21.75
N VAL A 137 6.04 -9.04 22.63
CA VAL A 137 5.64 -9.58 23.93
C VAL A 137 6.13 -8.61 25.00
N PRO A 138 5.24 -8.07 25.86
CA PRO A 138 5.67 -7.21 26.95
C PRO A 138 6.45 -8.03 27.99
N LYS A 139 7.58 -7.53 28.47
CA LYS A 139 8.39 -8.17 29.51
C LYS A 139 7.63 -8.28 30.84
N LEU A 140 6.76 -7.29 31.12
CA LEU A 140 5.82 -7.28 32.24
C LEU A 140 4.42 -7.58 31.68
N ARG A 141 3.65 -8.41 32.39
CA ARG A 141 2.28 -8.78 32.03
C ARG A 141 2.18 -9.61 30.74
N SER A 142 3.06 -10.60 30.59
CA SER A 142 3.04 -11.53 29.45
C SER A 142 1.73 -12.34 29.35
N GLU A 143 0.92 -12.37 30.40
CA GLU A 143 -0.40 -13.02 30.45
C GLU A 143 -1.50 -12.23 29.71
N LEU A 144 -1.27 -10.96 29.40
CA LEU A 144 -2.26 -10.16 28.67
C LEU A 144 -2.28 -10.55 27.19
N GLN A 145 -3.47 -10.81 26.68
CA GLN A 145 -3.66 -10.97 25.25
C GLN A 145 -3.46 -9.61 24.56
N ILE A 146 -2.48 -9.55 23.71
CA ILE A 146 -2.11 -8.37 22.95
C ILE A 146 -1.85 -8.71 21.50
N THR A 147 -2.05 -7.75 20.62
CA THR A 147 -1.70 -7.83 19.21
C THR A 147 -0.83 -6.63 18.86
N SER A 148 0.15 -6.83 17.99
CA SER A 148 0.93 -5.72 17.42
C SER A 148 0.47 -5.42 16.01
N ALA A 149 0.66 -4.18 15.56
CA ALA A 149 0.32 -3.79 14.20
C ALA A 149 1.26 -2.71 13.65
N TYR A 150 1.52 -2.77 12.34
CA TYR A 150 2.11 -1.65 11.60
C TYR A 150 1.00 -0.83 10.97
N LEU A 151 1.13 0.49 11.01
CA LEU A 151 0.21 1.46 10.42
C LEU A 151 0.92 2.15 9.25
N LEU A 152 0.49 1.86 8.03
CA LEU A 152 1.12 2.32 6.81
C LEU A 152 0.11 3.10 5.94
N PRO A 153 0.51 4.15 5.26
CA PRO A 153 1.89 4.63 5.06
C PRO A 153 2.37 5.65 6.10
N ASP A 154 1.76 5.72 7.28
CA ASP A 154 2.20 6.64 8.35
C ASP A 154 3.49 6.16 9.02
N PHE A 155 3.95 4.93 8.74
CA PHE A 155 5.17 4.32 9.28
C PHE A 155 5.20 4.31 10.82
N LYS A 156 4.08 3.90 11.42
CA LYS A 156 3.98 3.69 12.87
C LYS A 156 3.88 2.20 13.20
N TYR A 157 4.47 1.82 14.32
CA TYR A 157 4.34 0.49 14.91
C TYR A 157 3.67 0.60 16.27
N VAL A 158 2.59 -0.17 16.45
CA VAL A 158 1.84 -0.31 17.71
C VAL A 158 2.25 -1.64 18.33
N PRO A 159 3.14 -1.67 19.34
CA PRO A 159 3.65 -2.92 19.91
C PRO A 159 2.62 -3.63 20.78
N PHE A 160 1.80 -2.88 21.50
CA PHE A 160 0.94 -3.42 22.54
C PHE A 160 -0.49 -2.88 22.40
N LEU A 161 -1.27 -3.50 21.52
CA LEU A 161 -2.72 -3.28 21.43
C LEU A 161 -3.42 -4.32 22.31
N PRO A 162 -3.96 -3.95 23.48
CA PRO A 162 -4.68 -4.88 24.35
C PRO A 162 -5.92 -5.42 23.65
N ARG A 163 -6.18 -6.74 23.81
CA ARG A 163 -7.32 -7.44 23.20
C ARG A 163 -8.39 -7.83 24.23
N VAL A 164 -8.39 -7.15 25.38
CA VAL A 164 -9.31 -7.40 26.48
C VAL A 164 -10.61 -6.60 26.41
N SER A 165 -10.63 -5.54 25.59
CA SER A 165 -11.83 -4.74 25.35
C SER A 165 -11.80 -4.11 23.94
N PHE A 166 -12.99 -3.78 23.45
CA PHE A 166 -13.14 -3.09 22.15
C PHE A 166 -12.64 -1.64 22.19
N ASP A 167 -12.50 -1.04 23.38
CA ASP A 167 -12.05 0.35 23.56
C ASP A 167 -10.64 0.58 23.02
N SER A 168 -9.76 -0.42 23.13
CA SER A 168 -8.39 -0.32 22.58
C SER A 168 -8.38 -0.28 21.06
N VAL A 169 -9.29 -1.01 20.40
CA VAL A 169 -9.44 -0.96 18.94
C VAL A 169 -10.03 0.39 18.51
N GLU A 170 -10.99 0.89 19.26
CA GLU A 170 -11.56 2.22 19.05
C GLU A 170 -10.51 3.32 19.25
N ALA A 171 -9.64 3.17 20.26
CA ALA A 171 -8.52 4.08 20.50
C ALA A 171 -7.52 4.08 19.32
N LEU A 172 -7.22 2.90 18.75
CA LEU A 172 -6.40 2.77 17.56
C LEU A 172 -7.03 3.52 16.37
N VAL A 173 -8.32 3.29 16.14
CA VAL A 173 -9.05 3.94 15.03
C VAL A 173 -9.05 5.46 15.22
N LYS A 174 -9.51 5.96 16.37
CA LYS A 174 -9.64 7.40 16.62
C LYS A 174 -8.29 8.11 16.72
N GLY A 175 -7.30 7.48 17.32
CA GLY A 175 -5.98 8.08 17.56
C GLY A 175 -5.09 8.10 16.34
N TYR A 176 -5.19 7.10 15.46
CA TYR A 176 -4.21 6.90 14.41
C TYR A 176 -4.79 6.72 13.01
N LEU A 177 -5.94 6.05 12.86
CA LEU A 177 -6.41 5.63 11.54
C LEU A 177 -7.33 6.65 10.86
N LEU A 178 -8.10 7.44 11.62
CA LEU A 178 -8.95 8.47 11.04
C LEU A 178 -8.13 9.62 10.42
N PRO A 179 -8.68 10.34 9.43
CA PRO A 179 -8.00 11.45 8.78
C PRO A 179 -7.86 12.64 9.73
N GLU A 180 -6.75 13.38 9.59
CA GLU A 180 -6.57 14.68 10.27
C GLU A 180 -7.45 15.79 9.64
N LYS A 181 -7.77 15.63 8.36
CA LYS A 181 -8.61 16.54 7.59
C LYS A 181 -9.57 15.75 6.71
N LEU A 182 -10.86 16.08 6.79
CA LEU A 182 -11.87 15.45 5.96
C LEU A 182 -11.76 15.86 4.48
N HIS A 183 -12.18 14.95 3.62
CA HIS A 183 -12.36 15.26 2.20
C HIS A 183 -13.45 16.31 1.99
N SER A 184 -13.30 17.18 0.99
CA SER A 184 -14.26 18.27 0.70
C SER A 184 -15.69 17.78 0.41
N ALA A 185 -15.86 16.54 -0.02
CA ALA A 185 -17.19 15.93 -0.16
C ALA A 185 -18.01 15.94 1.14
N HIS A 186 -17.36 16.08 2.30
CA HIS A 186 -17.99 16.14 3.62
C HIS A 186 -18.35 17.58 4.06
N ASP A 187 -18.09 18.61 3.23
CA ASP A 187 -18.32 20.01 3.63
C ASP A 187 -19.77 20.29 4.05
N GLY A 188 -20.74 19.60 3.47
CA GLY A 188 -22.16 19.70 3.80
C GLY A 188 -22.62 18.92 5.04
N MET A 189 -21.75 18.11 5.67
CA MET A 189 -22.11 17.33 6.85
C MET A 189 -22.25 18.21 8.11
N SER A 190 -23.08 17.76 9.07
CA SER A 190 -23.20 18.44 10.36
C SER A 190 -21.87 18.38 11.16
N PRO A 191 -21.60 19.36 12.06
CA PRO A 191 -20.37 19.39 12.85
C PRO A 191 -20.14 18.12 13.66
N ILE A 192 -21.19 17.51 14.22
CA ILE A 192 -21.10 16.26 15.00
C ILE A 192 -20.62 15.09 14.14
N HIS A 193 -21.14 14.97 12.90
CA HIS A 193 -20.72 13.91 11.98
C HIS A 193 -19.29 14.13 11.51
N LYS A 194 -18.90 15.38 11.21
CA LYS A 194 -17.51 15.71 10.87
C LYS A 194 -16.56 15.38 12.01
N ASP A 195 -16.91 15.79 13.22
CA ASP A 195 -16.09 15.52 14.42
C ASP A 195 -15.88 14.03 14.64
N ARG A 196 -16.90 13.19 14.44
CA ARG A 196 -16.79 11.75 14.59
C ARG A 196 -15.78 11.12 13.64
N LEU A 197 -15.66 11.62 12.40
CA LEU A 197 -14.77 11.09 11.36
C LEU A 197 -13.35 11.66 11.41
N LEU A 198 -13.06 12.61 12.30
CA LEU A 198 -11.74 13.21 12.46
C LEU A 198 -10.90 12.49 13.51
N ARG A 199 -9.58 12.46 13.25
CA ARG A 199 -8.58 11.94 14.19
C ARG A 199 -8.64 12.69 15.52
N LYS A 200 -8.47 11.96 16.62
CA LYS A 200 -8.49 12.48 18.00
C LYS A 200 -7.15 12.21 18.66
N PRO A 201 -6.21 13.16 18.67
CA PRO A 201 -4.86 12.94 19.25
C PRO A 201 -4.86 12.47 20.71
N ALA A 202 -5.89 12.84 21.50
CA ALA A 202 -6.01 12.41 22.89
C ALA A 202 -6.05 10.88 23.04
N TYR A 203 -6.58 10.14 22.05
CA TYR A 203 -6.63 8.69 22.07
C TYR A 203 -5.26 8.02 21.85
N GLN A 204 -4.29 8.75 21.31
CA GLN A 204 -2.93 8.23 21.11
C GLN A 204 -2.27 7.87 22.43
N ASN A 205 -2.54 8.61 23.49
CA ASN A 205 -2.00 8.36 24.84
C ASN A 205 -2.54 7.07 25.49
N LEU A 206 -3.57 6.45 24.90
CA LEU A 206 -4.11 5.19 25.40
C LEU A 206 -3.35 3.96 24.86
N LEU A 207 -2.50 4.15 23.86
CA LEU A 207 -1.69 3.08 23.27
C LEU A 207 -0.21 3.35 23.56
N TRP A 208 0.41 2.46 24.33
CA TRP A 208 1.77 2.65 24.83
C TRP A 208 2.81 2.14 23.84
N GLY A 209 3.98 2.78 23.84
CA GLY A 209 5.14 2.36 23.07
C GLY A 209 4.98 2.49 21.56
N VAL A 210 3.96 3.21 21.09
CA VAL A 210 3.82 3.48 19.65
C VAL A 210 5.01 4.28 19.18
N ARG A 211 5.67 3.78 18.12
CA ARG A 211 6.92 4.36 17.61
C ARG A 211 6.97 4.39 16.09
N ASP A 212 7.95 5.09 15.56
CA ASP A 212 8.23 5.09 14.13
C ASP A 212 8.79 3.73 13.67
N VAL A 213 8.54 3.39 12.41
CA VAL A 213 9.13 2.23 11.74
C VAL A 213 10.38 2.70 11.02
N ASP A 214 11.52 2.18 11.44
CA ASP A 214 12.83 2.48 10.85
C ASP A 214 13.35 1.34 9.96
N ASP A 215 12.77 0.14 10.08
CA ASP A 215 13.11 -1.02 9.25
C ASP A 215 12.42 -0.94 7.88
N ILE A 216 13.08 -1.42 6.85
CA ILE A 216 12.47 -1.69 5.55
C ILE A 216 11.52 -2.88 5.70
N LEU A 217 10.27 -2.75 5.21
CA LEU A 217 9.32 -3.86 5.23
C LEU A 217 9.16 -4.43 3.82
N VAL A 218 9.51 -5.69 3.63
CA VAL A 218 9.25 -6.46 2.41
C VAL A 218 8.06 -7.37 2.66
N LEU A 219 6.92 -7.03 2.09
CA LEU A 219 5.64 -7.68 2.31
C LEU A 219 5.24 -8.46 1.07
N ILE A 220 5.10 -9.77 1.19
CA ILE A 220 4.86 -10.67 0.07
C ILE A 220 3.49 -11.33 0.24
N CYS A 221 2.61 -11.21 -0.75
CA CYS A 221 1.33 -11.90 -0.72
C CYS A 221 1.55 -13.42 -0.73
N GLY A 222 1.33 -14.06 0.42
CA GLY A 222 1.50 -15.51 0.64
C GLY A 222 0.19 -16.23 0.94
N HIS A 223 -0.98 -15.58 0.73
CA HIS A 223 -2.29 -16.05 1.15
C HIS A 223 -2.80 -17.25 0.31
N GLY A 224 -2.29 -18.44 0.64
CA GLY A 224 -2.63 -19.72 0.00
C GLY A 224 -4.09 -20.10 0.18
N GLY A 225 -4.67 -19.84 1.36
CA GLY A 225 -6.09 -20.03 1.64
C GLY A 225 -7.03 -19.18 0.75
N ARG A 226 -6.50 -18.12 0.12
CA ARG A 226 -7.23 -17.31 -0.86
C ARG A 226 -6.93 -17.71 -2.30
N ASP A 227 -5.66 -17.94 -2.64
CA ASP A 227 -5.23 -18.26 -3.99
C ASP A 227 -3.92 -19.07 -3.98
N LYS A 228 -3.94 -20.26 -4.58
CA LYS A 228 -2.79 -21.17 -4.59
C LYS A 228 -1.52 -20.56 -5.21
N ARG A 229 -1.66 -19.65 -6.20
CA ARG A 229 -0.50 -18.94 -6.79
C ARG A 229 0.25 -18.14 -5.73
N CYS A 230 -0.47 -17.43 -4.87
CA CYS A 230 0.14 -16.68 -3.76
C CYS A 230 0.77 -17.62 -2.74
N GLY A 231 0.11 -18.74 -2.40
CA GLY A 231 0.64 -19.76 -1.48
C GLY A 231 1.92 -20.44 -1.97
N ILE A 232 2.13 -20.52 -3.29
CA ILE A 232 3.34 -21.09 -3.89
C ILE A 232 4.45 -20.04 -3.98
N TYR A 233 4.15 -18.86 -4.55
CA TYR A 233 5.14 -17.80 -4.76
C TYR A 233 5.57 -17.10 -3.46
N GLY A 234 4.64 -16.92 -2.53
CA GLY A 234 4.91 -16.17 -1.29
C GLY A 234 6.07 -16.73 -0.48
N PRO A 235 6.03 -17.98 -0.02
CA PRO A 235 7.13 -18.60 0.76
C PRO A 235 8.46 -18.63 -0.01
N LEU A 236 8.40 -18.92 -1.32
CA LEU A 236 9.58 -18.95 -2.17
C LEU A 236 10.27 -17.57 -2.25
N LEU A 237 9.49 -16.54 -2.51
CA LEU A 237 10.02 -15.17 -2.58
C LEU A 237 10.52 -14.68 -1.20
N ARG A 238 9.85 -15.07 -0.09
CA ARG A 238 10.35 -14.76 1.24
C ARG A 238 11.75 -15.31 1.44
N THR A 239 11.94 -16.59 1.17
CA THR A 239 13.27 -17.24 1.27
C THR A 239 14.30 -16.55 0.39
N GLU A 240 13.94 -16.19 -0.82
CA GLU A 240 14.86 -15.49 -1.74
C GLU A 240 15.24 -14.09 -1.25
N PHE A 241 14.28 -13.29 -0.75
CA PHE A 241 14.58 -11.98 -0.16
C PHE A 241 15.45 -12.10 1.10
N GLU A 242 15.14 -13.06 1.99
CA GLU A 242 15.92 -13.30 3.21
C GLU A 242 17.37 -13.73 2.88
N ALA A 243 17.57 -14.46 1.78
CA ALA A 243 18.90 -14.85 1.32
C ALA A 243 19.67 -13.70 0.66
N ARG A 244 19.00 -12.85 -0.14
CA ARG A 244 19.67 -11.79 -0.92
C ARG A 244 19.97 -10.53 -0.12
N LEU A 245 19.10 -10.11 0.80
CA LEU A 245 19.29 -8.88 1.56
C LEU A 245 20.65 -8.79 2.28
N PRO A 246 21.14 -9.86 2.97
CA PRO A 246 22.44 -9.83 3.63
C PRO A 246 23.62 -9.68 2.66
N GLU A 247 23.52 -10.19 1.43
CA GLU A 247 24.56 -10.03 0.40
C GLU A 247 24.76 -8.57 0.00
N PHE A 248 23.76 -7.74 0.24
CA PHE A 248 23.77 -6.30 -0.01
C PHE A 248 23.97 -5.47 1.28
N GLU A 249 24.42 -6.09 2.38
CA GLU A 249 24.65 -5.45 3.68
C GLU A 249 23.37 -4.88 4.33
N VAL A 250 22.22 -5.49 4.03
CA VAL A 250 20.94 -5.22 4.71
C VAL A 250 20.69 -6.34 5.71
N GLU A 251 20.65 -6.00 6.99
CA GLU A 251 20.38 -6.96 8.06
C GLU A 251 18.94 -7.44 8.01
N VAL A 252 18.70 -8.75 8.00
CA VAL A 252 17.36 -9.33 8.09
C VAL A 252 17.00 -9.56 9.56
N LEU A 253 16.03 -8.79 10.05
CA LEU A 253 15.54 -8.91 11.41
C LEU A 253 14.43 -9.95 11.49
N LEU A 254 14.70 -11.01 12.26
CA LEU A 254 13.77 -12.08 12.55
C LEU A 254 13.13 -11.88 13.93
N GLY A 255 11.99 -12.53 14.14
CA GLY A 255 11.30 -12.48 15.44
C GLY A 255 10.52 -11.17 15.69
N PRO A 256 9.94 -11.05 16.91
CA PRO A 256 9.14 -9.89 17.29
C PRO A 256 9.97 -8.62 17.36
N VAL A 257 9.30 -7.48 17.15
CA VAL A 257 9.93 -6.18 17.41
C VAL A 257 10.09 -6.04 18.92
N GLU A 258 11.33 -5.83 19.38
CA GLU A 258 11.58 -5.58 20.79
C GLU A 258 10.99 -4.23 21.20
N ALA A 259 10.15 -4.24 22.21
CA ALA A 259 9.54 -3.05 22.78
C ALA A 259 9.47 -3.20 24.32
N ASP A 260 9.91 -2.18 25.02
CA ASP A 260 9.80 -2.12 26.48
C ASP A 260 8.66 -1.16 26.87
N VAL A 261 7.92 -1.51 27.91
CA VAL A 261 6.87 -0.63 28.47
C VAL A 261 7.50 0.64 29.07
N SER A 262 8.80 0.61 29.36
CA SER A 262 9.58 1.77 29.82
C SER A 262 10.03 2.74 28.72
N ASP A 263 9.88 2.38 27.45
CA ASP A 263 10.31 3.19 26.29
C ASP A 263 9.42 4.43 26.02
N SER A 264 8.62 4.85 26.99
CA SER A 264 7.87 6.11 26.94
C SER A 264 8.76 7.38 26.98
N LEU A 265 10.07 7.23 27.17
CA LEU A 265 11.06 8.29 26.97
C LEU A 265 11.74 8.10 25.60
N PRO A 266 11.95 9.19 24.81
CA PRO A 266 12.65 9.06 23.55
C PRO A 266 14.04 8.45 23.83
N SER A 267 14.25 7.23 23.38
CA SER A 267 15.53 6.55 23.48
C SER A 267 16.55 7.33 22.64
N LEU A 268 17.51 7.92 23.33
CA LEU A 268 18.72 8.50 22.71
C LEU A 268 19.74 7.41 22.28
N ALA A 269 19.41 6.15 22.49
CA ALA A 269 20.27 5.01 22.16
C ALA A 269 19.82 4.35 20.86
N GLY A 270 20.13 4.96 19.74
CA GLY A 270 20.39 4.22 18.52
C GLY A 270 21.63 3.35 18.78
N THR A 271 21.43 2.07 19.10
CA THR A 271 22.51 1.09 18.98
C THR A 271 22.82 0.98 17.50
N ALA A 272 23.88 1.69 17.07
CA ALA A 272 24.46 1.53 15.75
C ALA A 272 24.99 0.08 15.66
N SER A 273 24.15 -0.85 15.20
CA SER A 273 24.62 -2.06 14.56
C SER A 273 25.43 -1.60 13.35
N GLY A 274 26.57 -2.21 13.08
CA GLY A 274 27.48 -1.79 12.00
C GLY A 274 26.89 -1.92 10.58
N HIS A 275 25.61 -2.29 10.45
CA HIS A 275 24.85 -2.36 9.21
C HIS A 275 24.17 -1.03 8.93
N SER A 276 24.21 -0.60 7.68
CA SER A 276 23.61 0.68 7.28
C SER A 276 22.09 0.63 7.24
N HIS A 277 21.49 -0.58 7.07
CA HIS A 277 20.04 -0.80 6.91
C HIS A 277 19.60 -2.12 7.52
N SER A 278 18.37 -2.14 8.00
CA SER A 278 17.67 -3.35 8.44
C SER A 278 16.36 -3.55 7.66
N ALA A 279 15.97 -4.80 7.49
CA ALA A 279 14.74 -5.17 6.82
C ALA A 279 14.02 -6.30 7.56
N ARG A 280 12.70 -6.29 7.47
CA ARG A 280 11.83 -7.40 7.87
C ARG A 280 11.09 -7.93 6.66
N VAL A 281 11.17 -9.22 6.43
CA VAL A 281 10.51 -9.91 5.32
C VAL A 281 9.36 -10.74 5.87
N GLY A 282 8.15 -10.54 5.35
CA GLY A 282 6.97 -11.24 5.84
C GLY A 282 5.95 -11.55 4.77
N LEU A 283 5.21 -12.65 5.00
CA LEU A 283 4.02 -12.95 4.22
C LEU A 283 2.87 -12.09 4.69
N ILE A 284 2.00 -11.73 3.76
CA ILE A 284 0.76 -10.98 4.08
C ILE A 284 -0.45 -11.62 3.42
N SER A 285 -1.61 -11.34 4.01
CA SER A 285 -2.89 -11.73 3.45
C SER A 285 -3.17 -10.99 2.13
N HIS A 286 -4.28 -11.29 1.49
CA HIS A 286 -4.57 -10.88 0.12
C HIS A 286 -4.67 -9.37 -0.10
N ILE A 287 -3.85 -8.85 -1.03
CA ILE A 287 -3.78 -7.42 -1.41
C ILE A 287 -4.37 -7.12 -2.80
N GLY A 288 -5.11 -8.05 -3.39
CA GLY A 288 -5.61 -7.93 -4.76
C GLY A 288 -4.56 -8.28 -5.82
N GLY A 289 -5.05 -8.67 -7.01
CA GLY A 289 -4.18 -9.01 -8.14
C GLY A 289 -3.51 -10.39 -8.04
N HIS A 290 -4.14 -11.37 -7.39
CA HIS A 290 -3.63 -12.76 -7.31
C HIS A 290 -3.30 -13.36 -8.69
N LYS A 291 -4.06 -12.98 -9.74
CA LYS A 291 -3.78 -13.42 -11.12
C LYS A 291 -2.40 -13.00 -11.66
N PHE A 292 -1.71 -12.08 -11.02
CA PHE A 292 -0.34 -11.69 -11.38
C PHE A 292 0.70 -12.50 -10.63
N ALA A 293 0.37 -13.19 -9.54
CA ALA A 293 1.25 -13.85 -8.59
C ALA A 293 2.43 -12.95 -8.16
N GLY A 294 3.33 -13.40 -7.31
CA GLY A 294 4.50 -12.62 -6.94
C GLY A 294 4.20 -11.15 -6.61
N ASN A 295 3.13 -10.89 -5.85
CA ASN A 295 2.77 -9.54 -5.44
C ASN A 295 3.56 -9.16 -4.21
N VAL A 296 4.35 -8.09 -4.32
CA VAL A 296 5.26 -7.62 -3.27
C VAL A 296 5.03 -6.14 -3.01
N ILE A 297 5.03 -5.73 -1.74
CA ILE A 297 5.04 -4.33 -1.34
C ILE A 297 6.33 -4.07 -0.57
N ILE A 298 7.07 -3.03 -0.93
CA ILE A 298 8.27 -2.62 -0.21
C ILE A 298 8.00 -1.26 0.39
N TYR A 299 7.90 -1.20 1.73
CA TYR A 299 7.82 0.05 2.46
C TYR A 299 9.21 0.49 2.91
N LEU A 300 9.59 1.69 2.50
CA LEU A 300 10.88 2.30 2.75
C LEU A 300 10.68 3.43 3.75
N PRO A 301 11.21 3.32 5.00
CA PRO A 301 10.90 4.25 6.06
C PRO A 301 11.32 5.68 5.72
N PRO A 302 10.64 6.70 6.28
CA PRO A 302 10.97 8.11 6.03
C PRO A 302 12.38 8.51 6.47
N SER A 303 12.95 7.81 7.46
CA SER A 303 14.31 7.97 7.99
C SER A 303 15.40 7.35 7.10
N LEU A 304 15.03 6.56 6.08
CA LEU A 304 15.97 5.82 5.24
C LEU A 304 16.95 6.75 4.52
N LYS A 305 18.23 6.41 4.63
CA LYS A 305 19.34 7.13 3.99
C LYS A 305 20.08 6.20 3.04
N THR A 306 20.80 6.76 2.09
CA THR A 306 21.75 6.04 1.24
C THR A 306 23.02 5.70 2.05
N LYS A 307 23.89 4.83 1.50
CA LYS A 307 25.22 4.56 2.10
C LYS A 307 26.08 5.81 2.26
N GLN A 308 25.81 6.87 1.49
CA GLN A 308 26.49 8.17 1.59
C GLN A 308 25.88 9.09 2.67
N GLY A 309 24.83 8.65 3.36
CA GLY A 309 24.14 9.42 4.40
C GLY A 309 23.09 10.42 3.87
N GLU A 310 22.88 10.48 2.56
CA GLU A 310 21.84 11.29 1.94
C GLU A 310 20.46 10.67 2.10
N ARG A 311 19.40 11.47 2.02
CA ARG A 311 18.04 10.95 2.05
C ARG A 311 17.80 10.03 0.85
N HIS A 312 17.30 8.83 1.10
CA HIS A 312 16.96 7.88 0.05
C HIS A 312 15.81 8.41 -0.83
N ALA A 313 15.90 8.22 -2.16
CA ALA A 313 14.93 8.78 -3.10
C ALA A 313 13.48 8.29 -2.88
N LEU A 314 13.33 7.07 -2.37
CA LEU A 314 12.04 6.46 -2.05
C LEU A 314 11.72 6.45 -0.55
N ALA A 315 12.41 7.25 0.27
CA ALA A 315 12.12 7.36 1.70
C ALA A 315 10.68 7.86 1.94
N GLY A 316 9.90 7.10 2.71
CA GLY A 316 8.48 7.35 2.97
C GLY A 316 7.53 6.83 1.88
N TYR A 317 7.98 5.89 1.04
CA TYR A 317 7.15 5.27 0.02
C TYR A 317 6.89 3.79 0.30
N GLY A 318 5.71 3.31 -0.13
CA GLY A 318 5.40 1.90 -0.32
C GLY A 318 5.32 1.61 -1.83
N ILE A 319 6.22 0.78 -2.34
CA ILE A 319 6.30 0.42 -3.76
C ILE A 319 5.62 -0.93 -3.96
N TRP A 320 4.65 -0.99 -4.86
CA TRP A 320 3.91 -2.19 -5.20
C TRP A 320 4.43 -2.80 -6.50
N TYR A 321 4.85 -4.05 -6.42
CA TYR A 321 5.24 -4.87 -7.56
C TYR A 321 4.29 -6.05 -7.76
N GLY A 322 4.22 -6.57 -8.96
CA GLY A 322 3.54 -7.80 -9.33
C GLY A 322 4.37 -8.60 -10.31
N ARG A 323 4.07 -9.89 -10.48
CA ARG A 323 4.82 -10.81 -11.31
C ARG A 323 6.29 -10.94 -10.89
N VAL A 324 6.57 -10.73 -9.61
CA VAL A 324 7.91 -10.94 -9.07
C VAL A 324 8.20 -12.43 -9.06
N GLU A 325 9.32 -12.81 -9.64
CA GLU A 325 9.88 -14.16 -9.63
C GLU A 325 11.20 -14.15 -8.87
N PRO A 326 11.74 -15.30 -8.44
CA PRO A 326 13.02 -15.36 -7.73
C PRO A 326 14.15 -14.60 -8.42
N ARG A 327 14.24 -14.68 -9.75
CA ARG A 327 15.24 -13.97 -10.56
C ARG A 327 15.17 -12.45 -10.49
N HIS A 328 14.06 -11.88 -10.02
CA HIS A 328 13.90 -10.42 -9.91
C HIS A 328 14.33 -9.89 -8.53
N VAL A 329 14.48 -10.76 -7.53
CA VAL A 329 14.72 -10.36 -6.14
C VAL A 329 16.03 -9.59 -6.00
N GLU A 330 17.13 -10.08 -6.56
CA GLU A 330 18.43 -9.40 -6.55
C GLU A 330 18.32 -7.99 -7.14
N GLY A 331 17.70 -7.88 -8.33
CA GLY A 331 17.49 -6.58 -8.99
C GLY A 331 16.61 -5.64 -8.18
N ILE A 332 15.57 -6.13 -7.51
CA ILE A 332 14.71 -5.33 -6.63
C ILE A 332 15.50 -4.81 -5.42
N VAL A 333 16.34 -5.65 -4.80
CA VAL A 333 17.19 -5.23 -3.69
C VAL A 333 18.17 -4.15 -4.14
N ALA A 334 18.86 -4.36 -5.25
CA ALA A 334 19.86 -3.44 -5.79
C ALA A 334 19.24 -2.10 -6.23
N GLU A 335 18.18 -2.15 -7.05
CA GLU A 335 17.59 -0.94 -7.65
C GLU A 335 16.64 -0.22 -6.70
N THR A 336 15.70 -0.96 -6.07
CA THR A 336 14.64 -0.30 -5.30
C THR A 336 15.08 -0.02 -3.87
N ILE A 337 15.66 -1.01 -3.18
CA ILE A 337 16.01 -0.88 -1.77
C ILE A 337 17.26 -0.03 -1.58
N LEU A 338 18.28 -0.20 -2.43
CA LEU A 338 19.55 0.51 -2.24
C LEU A 338 19.68 1.79 -3.07
N LYS A 339 19.32 1.76 -4.35
CA LYS A 339 19.49 2.93 -5.25
C LYS A 339 18.29 3.86 -5.27
N GLY A 340 17.13 3.43 -4.79
CA GLY A 340 15.91 4.23 -4.83
C GLY A 340 15.31 4.38 -6.23
N THR A 341 15.47 3.37 -7.09
CA THR A 341 15.00 3.33 -8.46
C THR A 341 13.88 2.31 -8.62
N VAL A 342 12.74 2.71 -9.16
CA VAL A 342 11.59 1.83 -9.39
C VAL A 342 11.71 1.08 -10.70
N ILE A 343 11.45 -0.23 -10.69
CA ILE A 343 11.48 -1.11 -11.87
C ILE A 343 10.11 -1.08 -12.55
N SER A 344 10.03 -0.45 -13.71
CA SER A 344 8.75 -0.13 -14.38
C SER A 344 7.98 -1.36 -14.86
N GLU A 345 8.64 -2.40 -15.35
CA GLU A 345 7.98 -3.63 -15.84
C GLU A 345 7.22 -4.40 -14.76
N LEU A 346 7.66 -4.31 -13.51
CA LEU A 346 7.02 -4.96 -12.35
C LEU A 346 6.06 -4.04 -11.61
N PHE A 347 6.06 -2.75 -11.90
CA PHE A 347 5.43 -1.71 -11.11
C PHE A 347 3.90 -1.71 -11.22
N ARG A 348 3.22 -1.81 -10.08
CA ARG A 348 1.77 -1.69 -9.96
C ARG A 348 1.29 -0.34 -9.49
N GLY A 349 2.11 0.36 -8.72
CA GLY A 349 1.81 1.65 -8.12
C GLY A 349 2.69 1.93 -6.92
N ALA A 350 2.64 3.15 -6.42
CA ALA A 350 3.29 3.54 -5.18
C ALA A 350 2.33 4.33 -4.30
N ILE A 351 2.53 4.23 -2.99
CA ILE A 351 1.86 5.09 -2.01
C ILE A 351 2.94 5.86 -1.25
N LYS A 352 2.70 7.13 -1.07
CA LYS A 352 3.59 8.00 -0.28
C LYS A 352 3.00 8.19 1.12
N GLN A 353 3.85 8.41 2.12
CA GLN A 353 3.42 8.86 3.44
C GLN A 353 2.39 9.99 3.31
N GLY A 354 1.28 9.89 4.07
CA GLY A 354 0.10 10.76 3.92
C GLY A 354 -0.92 10.25 2.89
N GLY A 355 -0.80 9.00 2.39
CA GLY A 355 -1.85 8.30 1.63
C GLY A 355 -1.94 8.65 0.14
N LYS A 356 -0.99 9.44 -0.41
CA LYS A 356 -1.03 9.79 -1.84
C LYS A 356 -0.56 8.63 -2.72
N ILE A 357 -1.46 8.12 -3.57
CA ILE A 357 -1.15 7.10 -4.57
C ILE A 357 -0.50 7.74 -5.81
N LEU A 358 0.55 7.12 -6.32
CA LEU A 358 1.33 7.54 -7.48
C LEU A 358 1.38 6.43 -8.54
N ARG A 359 1.41 6.84 -9.80
CA ARG A 359 1.48 5.99 -11.00
C ARG A 359 2.55 6.54 -11.93
N LEU A 360 3.10 5.69 -12.80
CA LEU A 360 4.04 6.07 -13.87
C LEU A 360 3.28 6.52 -15.12
#